data_5118eaef3ea15e9001f5d473148a543c
#
_entry.id   5118eaef3ea15e9001f5d473148a543c
#
_cell.length_a   1.000
_cell.length_b   1.000
_cell.length_c   1.000
_cell.angle_alpha   90.00
_cell.angle_beta   90.00
_cell.angle_gamma   90.00
#
_symmetry.space_group_name_H-M   'P 1'
#
loop_
_entity.id
_entity.type
_entity.pdbx_description
1 polymer ?
#
loop_
_entity_poly.entity_id
_entity_poly.type
_entity_poly.pdbx_seq_one_letter_code
_entity_poly.pdbx_strand_id
1 'polypeptide(L)'
;MKNILKITLLGIGILNAQESTKEIDSVQNLEPVFINTQVIFGSKYEAENKTGSSFYLSPEELEKFSYTDINRVLKSVPGVNIYEEDGFGLRPNISLRGTSPERSAKISIMEDGILIAPAPYSAPAAYYFPSVARMQAVEILKGSSQIQYGPFTTGGALNLVSTQIPESFRGSIKTSYGSFNTGQTHLKIGDSKTYLGYSLEYLNNNSNGFKNLPNGDNTGFDKNDVVAKFRLQNKQDSKFNQSIEFKFQYSDETSNETYLGLTTEDFKTNPFDRYAASQNDKMTNDHLQFMVTHKIDISNFLRITTNAYHNSFSRN
;
A
#
# COMPACT_ATOMS: atom_id res chain seq x y z
N MET A 1 -38.77 11.77 89.77
CA MET A 1 -39.77 12.56 89.19
C MET A 1 -39.19 13.72 88.37
N LYS A 2 -38.62 13.78 87.39
CA LYS A 2 -38.32 14.79 86.35
C LYS A 2 -37.59 14.11 85.21
N ASN A 3 -38.33 13.80 84.18
CA ASN A 3 -37.78 13.27 82.94
C ASN A 3 -37.05 14.40 82.15
N ILE A 4 -35.81 14.19 81.88
CA ILE A 4 -35.02 15.06 80.98
C ILE A 4 -34.94 14.34 79.64
N LEU A 5 -35.63 14.93 78.69
CA LEU A 5 -35.67 14.52 77.30
C LEU A 5 -34.36 15.06 76.64
N LYS A 6 -33.49 14.20 76.22
CA LYS A 6 -32.31 14.57 75.41
C LYS A 6 -32.72 14.61 73.96
N ILE A 7 -32.74 15.78 73.38
CA ILE A 7 -32.90 16.02 71.96
C ILE A 7 -31.54 15.87 71.33
N THR A 8 -31.33 14.85 70.53
CA THR A 8 -30.12 14.69 69.71
C THR A 8 -30.32 15.45 68.42
N LEU A 9 -29.54 16.52 68.26
CA LEU A 9 -29.49 17.34 67.04
C LEU A 9 -28.74 16.54 65.95
N LEU A 10 -29.45 16.09 64.94
CA LEU A 10 -28.84 15.48 63.76
C LEU A 10 -28.37 16.62 62.86
N GLY A 11 -27.05 16.82 62.77
CA GLY A 11 -26.44 17.76 61.84
C GLY A 11 -26.55 17.23 60.42
N ILE A 12 -27.34 17.88 59.59
CA ILE A 12 -27.40 17.66 58.15
C ILE A 12 -26.19 18.36 57.53
N GLY A 13 -25.17 17.57 57.23
CA GLY A 13 -24.02 18.05 56.42
C GLY A 13 -24.51 18.23 54.99
N ILE A 14 -24.60 19.45 54.51
CA ILE A 14 -24.79 19.78 53.12
C ILE A 14 -23.44 19.53 52.43
N LEU A 15 -23.32 18.39 51.75
CA LEU A 15 -22.24 18.17 50.81
C LEU A 15 -22.51 19.06 49.60
N ASN A 16 -21.81 20.19 49.52
CA ASN A 16 -21.64 20.91 48.26
C ASN A 16 -20.76 20.05 47.37
N ALA A 17 -21.36 19.23 46.50
CA ALA A 17 -20.71 18.72 45.34
C ALA A 17 -20.46 19.91 44.39
N GLN A 18 -19.30 20.48 44.49
CA GLN A 18 -18.80 21.45 43.51
C GLN A 18 -18.51 20.64 42.24
N GLU A 19 -19.48 20.57 41.32
CA GLU A 19 -19.21 20.18 39.95
C GLU A 19 -18.21 21.22 39.39
N SER A 20 -16.96 20.82 39.35
CA SER A 20 -15.97 21.47 38.52
C SER A 20 -16.42 21.24 37.07
N THR A 21 -17.23 22.14 36.53
CA THR A 21 -17.33 22.32 35.10
C THR A 21 -15.94 22.70 34.63
N LYS A 22 -15.14 21.68 34.24
CA LYS A 22 -14.05 21.94 33.32
C LYS A 22 -14.73 22.53 32.08
N GLU A 23 -14.60 23.83 31.95
CA GLU A 23 -14.77 24.48 30.66
C GLU A 23 -13.93 23.64 29.67
N ILE A 24 -14.60 23.03 28.74
CA ILE A 24 -13.98 22.42 27.55
C ILE A 24 -13.58 23.64 26.70
N ASP A 25 -12.54 24.34 27.18
CA ASP A 25 -11.93 25.45 26.47
C ASP A 25 -10.83 24.86 25.57
N SER A 26 -11.26 24.19 24.59
CA SER A 26 -10.62 24.09 23.27
C SER A 26 -11.55 23.26 22.38
N VAL A 27 -12.39 23.93 21.64
CA VAL A 27 -12.72 23.46 20.31
C VAL A 27 -11.37 23.38 19.62
N GLN A 28 -10.70 22.23 19.70
CA GLN A 28 -9.66 21.92 18.74
C GLN A 28 -10.34 22.05 17.38
N ASN A 29 -10.01 23.10 16.67
CA ASN A 29 -10.28 23.15 15.24
C ASN A 29 -9.54 21.95 14.66
N LEU A 30 -10.24 20.83 14.57
CA LEU A 30 -9.76 19.69 13.83
C LEU A 30 -9.52 20.20 12.42
N GLU A 31 -8.28 20.14 11.99
CA GLU A 31 -7.98 20.43 10.60
C GLU A 31 -8.92 19.59 9.72
N PRO A 32 -9.52 20.16 8.69
CA PRO A 32 -10.47 19.45 7.86
C PRO A 32 -9.79 18.21 7.31
N VAL A 33 -10.36 17.03 7.60
CA VAL A 33 -9.88 15.76 7.04
C VAL A 33 -10.20 15.76 5.57
N PHE A 34 -9.19 16.01 4.75
CA PHE A 34 -9.34 15.96 3.32
C PHE A 34 -9.23 14.51 2.84
N ILE A 35 -10.34 13.93 2.41
CA ILE A 35 -10.34 12.61 1.78
C ILE A 35 -9.53 12.73 0.48
N ASN A 36 -8.35 12.11 0.48
CA ASN A 36 -7.56 11.96 -0.72
C ASN A 36 -7.97 10.66 -1.41
N THR A 37 -8.39 10.72 -2.67
CA THR A 37 -8.82 9.54 -3.43
C THR A 37 -7.69 8.56 -3.74
N GLN A 38 -6.44 8.98 -3.58
CA GLN A 38 -5.25 8.15 -3.81
C GLN A 38 -4.90 7.26 -2.60
N VAL A 39 -5.46 7.56 -1.42
CA VAL A 39 -5.21 6.83 -0.18
C VAL A 39 -6.53 6.40 0.47
N ILE A 40 -6.49 5.30 1.23
CA ILE A 40 -7.63 4.84 2.04
C ILE A 40 -7.67 5.61 3.36
N PHE A 41 -6.51 5.76 4.00
CA PHE A 41 -6.36 6.40 5.31
C PHE A 41 -5.41 7.60 5.26
N GLY A 42 -4.26 7.45 4.57
CA GLY A 42 -3.21 8.46 4.50
C GLY A 42 -2.31 8.52 5.74
N SER A 43 -2.72 7.98 6.87
CA SER A 43 -1.94 7.92 8.10
C SER A 43 -2.35 6.76 9.01
N LYS A 44 -1.49 6.46 9.99
CA LYS A 44 -1.77 5.45 11.01
C LYS A 44 -2.93 5.90 11.92
N TYR A 45 -2.98 7.17 12.27
CA TYR A 45 -4.06 7.74 13.09
C TYR A 45 -5.43 7.55 12.42
N GLU A 46 -5.54 7.88 11.13
CA GLU A 46 -6.78 7.71 10.37
C GLU A 46 -7.16 6.21 10.24
N ALA A 47 -6.17 5.33 10.07
CA ALA A 47 -6.42 3.90 10.05
C ALA A 47 -6.97 3.39 11.38
N GLU A 48 -6.42 3.82 12.52
CA GLU A 48 -6.87 3.42 13.86
C GLU A 48 -8.27 3.93 14.20
N ASN A 49 -8.68 5.07 13.63
CA ASN A 49 -9.99 5.68 13.84
C ASN A 49 -11.05 5.29 12.76
N LYS A 50 -10.66 4.53 11.75
CA LYS A 50 -11.58 4.08 10.70
C LYS A 50 -12.53 3.00 11.21
N THR A 51 -13.79 3.11 10.86
CA THR A 51 -14.76 2.05 11.12
C THR A 51 -14.38 0.77 10.39
N GLY A 52 -14.32 -0.35 11.11
CA GLY A 52 -13.89 -1.63 10.59
C GLY A 52 -12.51 -2.03 11.10
N SER A 53 -11.89 -3.00 10.46
CA SER A 53 -10.53 -3.44 10.79
C SER A 53 -9.58 -2.97 9.71
N SER A 54 -8.66 -2.13 10.06
CA SER A 54 -7.70 -1.47 9.18
C SER A 54 -6.28 -1.69 9.66
N PHE A 55 -5.34 -1.52 8.76
CA PHE A 55 -3.92 -1.57 9.07
C PHE A 55 -3.17 -0.63 8.13
N TYR A 56 -2.22 0.12 8.66
CA TYR A 56 -1.38 1.06 7.92
C TYR A 56 0.08 0.75 8.20
N LEU A 57 0.81 0.41 7.15
CA LEU A 57 2.27 0.30 7.19
C LEU A 57 2.87 1.63 6.76
N SER A 58 3.55 2.28 7.68
CA SER A 58 4.15 3.60 7.45
C SER A 58 5.44 3.51 6.61
N PRO A 59 5.92 4.66 6.08
CA PRO A 59 7.21 4.70 5.40
C PRO A 59 8.36 4.16 6.27
N GLU A 60 8.36 4.48 7.56
CA GLU A 60 9.40 4.03 8.51
C GLU A 60 9.35 2.51 8.72
N GLU A 61 8.14 1.93 8.77
CA GLU A 61 7.95 0.49 8.91
C GLU A 61 8.40 -0.25 7.64
N LEU A 62 8.14 0.30 6.46
CA LEU A 62 8.60 -0.25 5.18
C LEU A 62 10.13 -0.14 5.02
N GLU A 63 10.71 0.99 5.43
CA GLU A 63 12.16 1.21 5.34
C GLU A 63 12.97 0.38 6.34
N LYS A 64 12.38 0.00 7.48
CA LYS A 64 13.07 -0.71 8.57
C LYS A 64 13.76 -1.99 8.11
N PHE A 65 13.13 -2.75 7.22
CA PHE A 65 13.68 -4.00 6.68
C PHE A 65 13.95 -3.91 5.18
N SER A 66 13.47 -2.87 4.51
CA SER A 66 13.62 -2.63 3.06
C SER A 66 13.29 -3.88 2.22
N TYR A 67 12.24 -4.61 2.59
CA TYR A 67 11.83 -5.79 1.85
C TYR A 67 11.44 -5.45 0.41
N THR A 68 11.96 -6.24 -0.52
CA THR A 68 11.58 -6.18 -1.94
C THR A 68 10.35 -7.04 -2.26
N ASP A 69 10.10 -8.05 -1.42
CA ASP A 69 9.00 -8.99 -1.53
C ASP A 69 7.82 -8.55 -0.67
N ILE A 70 6.68 -8.29 -1.29
CA ILE A 70 5.43 -7.90 -0.62
C ILE A 70 4.96 -8.96 0.38
N ASN A 71 5.23 -10.24 0.13
CA ASN A 71 4.86 -11.31 1.04
C ASN A 71 5.53 -11.13 2.40
N ARG A 72 6.78 -10.68 2.43
CA ARG A 72 7.52 -10.40 3.67
C ARG A 72 6.93 -9.20 4.41
N VAL A 73 6.57 -8.15 3.69
CA VAL A 73 5.93 -6.95 4.24
C VAL A 73 4.61 -7.31 4.92
N LEU A 74 3.77 -8.09 4.25
CA LEU A 74 2.42 -8.40 4.73
C LEU A 74 2.37 -9.45 5.84
N LYS A 75 3.44 -10.22 6.07
CA LYS A 75 3.50 -11.19 7.19
C LYS A 75 3.35 -10.56 8.57
N SER A 76 3.66 -9.28 8.70
CA SER A 76 3.47 -8.53 9.96
C SER A 76 2.03 -8.09 10.21
N VAL A 77 1.14 -8.21 9.21
CA VAL A 77 -0.23 -7.67 9.27
C VAL A 77 -1.20 -8.72 9.80
N PRO A 78 -1.86 -8.49 10.95
CA PRO A 78 -2.81 -9.45 11.50
C PRO A 78 -3.97 -9.76 10.55
N GLY A 79 -4.31 -11.05 10.39
CA GLY A 79 -5.41 -11.51 9.56
C GLY A 79 -5.16 -11.45 8.05
N VAL A 80 -3.93 -11.23 7.64
CA VAL A 80 -3.45 -11.47 6.28
C VAL A 80 -2.92 -12.90 6.20
N ASN A 81 -3.30 -13.62 5.17
CA ASN A 81 -2.77 -14.92 4.84
C ASN A 81 -2.20 -14.89 3.43
N ILE A 82 -1.04 -15.50 3.25
CA ILE A 82 -0.25 -15.45 2.02
C ILE A 82 0.11 -16.87 1.61
N TYR A 83 -0.05 -17.14 0.35
CA TYR A 83 0.47 -18.33 -0.31
C TYR A 83 1.58 -17.91 -1.27
N GLU A 84 2.83 -18.26 -0.94
CA GLU A 84 3.99 -17.91 -1.75
C GLU A 84 4.10 -18.87 -2.94
N GLU A 85 4.30 -18.33 -4.13
CA GLU A 85 4.38 -19.10 -5.37
C GLU A 85 5.77 -18.98 -6.04
N ASP A 86 6.22 -17.76 -6.31
CA ASP A 86 7.46 -17.50 -7.04
C ASP A 86 8.71 -17.40 -6.15
N GLY A 87 8.53 -17.03 -4.88
CA GLY A 87 9.62 -16.81 -3.92
C GLY A 87 10.25 -15.42 -3.97
N PHE A 88 9.75 -14.52 -4.84
CA PHE A 88 10.22 -13.14 -4.99
C PHE A 88 9.11 -12.10 -4.77
N GLY A 89 7.85 -12.54 -4.67
CA GLY A 89 6.69 -11.66 -4.51
C GLY A 89 6.26 -10.97 -5.81
N LEU A 90 6.60 -11.52 -6.95
CA LEU A 90 6.19 -10.99 -8.26
C LEU A 90 4.69 -11.22 -8.49
N ARG A 91 4.17 -12.34 -7.97
CA ARG A 91 2.76 -12.76 -8.12
C ARG A 91 2.21 -13.23 -6.78
N PRO A 92 1.95 -12.30 -5.85
CA PRO A 92 1.53 -12.65 -4.51
C PRO A 92 0.07 -13.16 -4.50
N ASN A 93 -0.14 -14.27 -3.79
CA ASN A 93 -1.47 -14.78 -3.48
C ASN A 93 -1.85 -14.32 -2.07
N ILE A 94 -2.67 -13.29 -1.98
CA ILE A 94 -3.02 -12.62 -0.74
C ILE A 94 -4.49 -12.86 -0.42
N SER A 95 -4.78 -13.20 0.83
CA SER A 95 -6.14 -13.23 1.36
C SER A 95 -6.26 -12.54 2.70
N LEU A 96 -7.46 -12.09 3.00
CA LEU A 96 -7.79 -11.46 4.26
C LEU A 96 -8.92 -12.24 4.94
N ARG A 97 -8.83 -12.39 6.27
CA ARG A 97 -9.86 -13.03 7.09
C ARG A 97 -10.24 -14.45 6.64
N GLY A 98 -9.27 -15.24 6.18
CA GLY A 98 -9.49 -16.65 5.81
C GLY A 98 -10.21 -16.86 4.48
N THR A 99 -10.32 -15.85 3.63
CA THR A 99 -10.77 -16.05 2.24
C THR A 99 -9.70 -16.81 1.44
N SER A 100 -10.05 -17.33 0.26
CA SER A 100 -9.08 -18.00 -0.61
C SER A 100 -8.01 -17.01 -1.07
N PRO A 101 -6.71 -17.34 -0.95
CA PRO A 101 -5.63 -16.49 -1.42
C PRO A 101 -5.41 -16.58 -2.93
N GLU A 102 -5.96 -17.58 -3.60
CA GLU A 102 -5.71 -17.87 -5.01
C GLU A 102 -5.85 -16.61 -5.87
N ARG A 103 -4.74 -16.23 -6.52
CA ARG A 103 -4.61 -15.05 -7.40
C ARG A 103 -5.11 -13.74 -6.79
N SER A 104 -5.19 -13.69 -5.44
CA SER A 104 -5.75 -12.56 -4.69
C SER A 104 -7.20 -12.20 -5.09
N ALA A 105 -7.97 -13.14 -5.62
CA ALA A 105 -9.26 -12.90 -6.29
C ALA A 105 -10.38 -12.40 -5.36
N LYS A 106 -10.19 -12.43 -4.05
CA LYS A 106 -11.20 -12.00 -3.05
C LYS A 106 -10.90 -10.65 -2.41
N ILE A 107 -9.90 -9.95 -2.91
CA ILE A 107 -9.52 -8.62 -2.43
C ILE A 107 -9.37 -7.65 -3.61
N SER A 108 -9.63 -6.37 -3.38
CA SER A 108 -9.25 -5.32 -4.32
C SER A 108 -7.82 -4.90 -4.05
N ILE A 109 -6.97 -4.94 -5.07
CA ILE A 109 -5.60 -4.43 -5.01
C ILE A 109 -5.51 -3.17 -5.84
N MET A 110 -4.99 -2.12 -5.23
CA MET A 110 -4.89 -0.79 -5.82
C MET A 110 -3.48 -0.23 -5.71
N GLU A 111 -3.13 0.64 -6.60
CA GLU A 111 -2.02 1.56 -6.47
C GLU A 111 -2.55 2.99 -6.61
N ASP A 112 -2.30 3.84 -5.60
CA ASP A 112 -2.83 5.20 -5.51
C ASP A 112 -4.35 5.27 -5.74
N GLY A 113 -5.10 4.32 -5.17
CA GLY A 113 -6.55 4.22 -5.27
C GLY A 113 -7.10 3.68 -6.59
N ILE A 114 -6.24 3.32 -7.54
CA ILE A 114 -6.62 2.75 -8.84
C ILE A 114 -6.35 1.26 -8.84
N LEU A 115 -7.35 0.47 -9.26
CA LEU A 115 -7.21 -0.97 -9.37
C LEU A 115 -6.09 -1.34 -10.36
N ILE A 116 -5.22 -2.29 -9.95
CA ILE A 116 -4.11 -2.73 -10.77
C ILE A 116 -4.58 -3.66 -11.92
N ALA A 117 -3.88 -3.59 -13.04
CA ALA A 117 -4.09 -4.45 -14.20
C ALA A 117 -3.44 -5.85 -13.96
N PRO A 118 -3.74 -6.88 -14.82
CA PRO A 118 -4.64 -6.83 -15.98
C PRO A 118 -6.08 -7.24 -15.70
N ALA A 119 -6.34 -7.97 -14.63
CA ALA A 119 -7.65 -8.53 -14.31
C ALA A 119 -8.06 -8.16 -12.87
N PRO A 120 -8.33 -6.88 -12.58
CA PRO A 120 -8.41 -6.35 -11.22
C PRO A 120 -9.54 -6.94 -10.38
N TYR A 121 -10.54 -7.57 -11.00
CA TYR A 121 -11.70 -8.12 -10.30
C TYR A 121 -11.70 -9.65 -10.17
N SER A 122 -10.82 -10.35 -10.87
CA SER A 122 -10.81 -11.81 -10.86
C SER A 122 -9.47 -12.44 -10.50
N ALA A 123 -8.39 -11.78 -10.87
CA ALA A 123 -7.02 -12.24 -10.62
C ALA A 123 -6.06 -11.04 -10.54
N PRO A 124 -6.24 -10.14 -9.55
CA PRO A 124 -5.56 -8.84 -9.53
C PRO A 124 -4.04 -8.94 -9.49
N ALA A 125 -3.47 -10.00 -8.92
CA ALA A 125 -2.03 -10.18 -8.80
C ALA A 125 -1.46 -11.31 -9.69
N ALA A 126 -2.25 -11.83 -10.64
CA ALA A 126 -1.83 -13.02 -11.39
C ALA A 126 -0.67 -12.77 -12.37
N TYR A 127 -0.55 -11.57 -12.91
CA TYR A 127 0.40 -11.28 -13.99
C TYR A 127 1.24 -10.02 -13.76
N TYR A 128 0.75 -9.12 -12.95
CA TYR A 128 1.43 -7.89 -12.59
C TYR A 128 1.17 -7.55 -11.12
N PHE A 129 2.21 -7.16 -10.43
CA PHE A 129 2.12 -6.59 -9.10
C PHE A 129 3.11 -5.45 -8.96
N PRO A 130 2.71 -4.28 -8.41
CA PRO A 130 3.59 -3.15 -8.22
C PRO A 130 4.75 -3.47 -7.28
N SER A 131 5.96 -3.02 -7.59
CA SER A 131 7.13 -3.25 -6.74
C SER A 131 7.00 -2.52 -5.41
N VAL A 132 6.96 -3.26 -4.30
CA VAL A 132 6.75 -2.68 -2.97
C VAL A 132 7.86 -1.73 -2.54
N ALA A 133 9.08 -1.93 -3.05
CA ALA A 133 10.24 -1.10 -2.72
C ALA A 133 10.09 0.39 -3.13
N ARG A 134 9.18 0.70 -4.09
CA ARG A 134 8.86 2.08 -4.49
C ARG A 134 7.63 2.64 -3.78
N MET A 135 7.05 1.90 -2.85
CA MET A 135 5.90 2.36 -2.07
C MET A 135 6.35 3.10 -0.81
N GLN A 136 5.61 4.15 -0.47
CA GLN A 136 5.83 4.84 0.80
C GLN A 136 4.88 4.38 1.90
N ALA A 137 3.75 3.75 1.55
CA ALA A 137 2.84 3.16 2.53
C ALA A 137 2.07 1.99 1.93
N VAL A 138 1.58 1.11 2.81
CA VAL A 138 0.64 0.05 2.45
C VAL A 138 -0.57 0.14 3.37
N GLU A 139 -1.74 0.25 2.77
CA GLU A 139 -3.01 0.42 3.46
C GLU A 139 -3.89 -0.81 3.27
N ILE A 140 -4.43 -1.35 4.35
CA ILE A 140 -5.24 -2.56 4.31
C ILE A 140 -6.54 -2.31 5.04
N LEU A 141 -7.66 -2.47 4.35
CA LEU A 141 -9.00 -2.34 4.91
C LEU A 141 -9.70 -3.70 4.87
N LYS A 142 -10.17 -4.12 6.04
CA LYS A 142 -10.88 -5.39 6.24
C LYS A 142 -12.25 -5.09 6.86
N GLY A 143 -13.33 -5.61 6.28
CA GLY A 143 -14.68 -5.41 6.82
C GLY A 143 -15.61 -4.75 5.80
N SER A 144 -16.82 -4.38 6.23
CA SER A 144 -17.89 -3.90 5.33
C SER A 144 -17.58 -2.60 4.60
N SER A 145 -16.77 -1.71 5.19
CA SER A 145 -16.40 -0.43 4.58
C SER A 145 -15.53 -0.56 3.33
N GLN A 146 -14.99 -1.74 3.06
CA GLN A 146 -14.20 -2.02 1.85
C GLN A 146 -15.02 -1.98 0.55
N ILE A 147 -16.34 -2.13 0.62
CA ILE A 147 -17.24 -2.19 -0.55
C ILE A 147 -17.12 -0.96 -1.47
N GLN A 148 -16.70 0.18 -0.94
CA GLN A 148 -16.48 1.40 -1.72
C GLN A 148 -15.31 1.28 -2.73
N TYR A 149 -14.43 0.28 -2.57
CA TYR A 149 -13.24 0.09 -3.42
C TYR A 149 -13.45 -0.95 -4.53
N GLY A 150 -14.68 -1.24 -4.89
CA GLY A 150 -15.04 -2.05 -6.04
C GLY A 150 -15.70 -3.38 -5.68
N PRO A 151 -16.17 -4.10 -6.71
CA PRO A 151 -16.73 -5.44 -6.56
C PRO A 151 -15.63 -6.44 -6.17
N PHE A 152 -16.03 -7.65 -5.71
CA PHE A 152 -15.13 -8.74 -5.29
C PHE A 152 -14.23 -8.42 -4.08
N THR A 153 -14.67 -7.51 -3.21
CA THR A 153 -13.96 -7.11 -2.00
C THR A 153 -14.36 -7.90 -0.75
N THR A 154 -14.83 -9.14 -0.89
CA THR A 154 -15.28 -9.94 0.27
C THR A 154 -14.20 -10.15 1.33
N GLY A 155 -12.95 -10.23 0.93
CA GLY A 155 -11.79 -10.31 1.84
C GLY A 155 -11.35 -8.94 2.37
N GLY A 156 -11.33 -7.94 1.53
CA GLY A 156 -10.80 -6.61 1.86
C GLY A 156 -10.30 -5.82 0.67
N ALA A 157 -9.62 -4.72 0.98
CA ALA A 157 -8.94 -3.87 0.02
C ALA A 157 -7.50 -3.61 0.49
N LEU A 158 -6.56 -3.66 -0.43
CA LEU A 158 -5.15 -3.33 -0.24
C LEU A 158 -4.80 -2.20 -1.20
N ASN A 159 -4.25 -1.10 -0.67
CA ASN A 159 -3.78 0.03 -1.46
C ASN A 159 -2.28 0.23 -1.23
N LEU A 160 -1.55 0.27 -2.30
CA LEU A 160 -0.13 0.58 -2.35
C LEU A 160 0.02 2.07 -2.66
N VAL A 161 0.58 2.83 -1.74
CA VAL A 161 0.76 4.28 -1.91
C VAL A 161 2.15 4.55 -2.45
N SER A 162 2.24 5.01 -3.68
CA SER A 162 3.52 5.33 -4.33
C SER A 162 4.15 6.61 -3.77
N THR A 163 5.45 6.76 -3.92
CA THR A 163 6.22 7.93 -3.46
C THR A 163 5.56 9.22 -3.93
N GLN A 164 5.27 10.14 -3.00
CA GLN A 164 4.69 11.45 -3.30
C GLN A 164 5.74 12.45 -3.74
N ILE A 165 5.29 13.51 -4.41
CA ILE A 165 6.14 14.66 -4.74
C ILE A 165 6.58 15.33 -3.43
N PRO A 166 7.90 15.45 -3.14
CA PRO A 166 8.38 16.04 -1.90
C PRO A 166 8.16 17.55 -1.87
N GLU A 167 8.02 18.11 -0.67
CA GLU A 167 7.81 19.55 -0.46
C GLU A 167 9.06 20.39 -0.74
N SER A 168 10.23 19.79 -0.65
CA SER A 168 11.53 20.42 -0.94
C SER A 168 12.42 19.44 -1.68
N PHE A 169 13.46 19.94 -2.31
CA PHE A 169 14.42 19.11 -3.04
C PHE A 169 14.91 17.92 -2.22
N ARG A 170 14.68 16.73 -2.73
CA ARG A 170 15.18 15.47 -2.19
C ARG A 170 15.67 14.58 -3.32
N GLY A 171 16.82 13.95 -3.08
CA GLY A 171 17.35 12.92 -3.95
C GLY A 171 17.87 11.76 -3.13
N SER A 172 17.71 10.54 -3.62
CA SER A 172 18.27 9.36 -2.99
C SER A 172 18.69 8.32 -4.02
N ILE A 173 19.76 7.62 -3.71
CA ILE A 173 20.23 6.44 -4.43
C ILE A 173 20.39 5.34 -3.40
N LYS A 174 19.66 4.23 -3.59
CA LYS A 174 19.80 3.03 -2.75
C LYS A 174 20.20 1.89 -3.67
N THR A 175 21.24 1.15 -3.31
CA THR A 175 21.67 -0.06 -4.01
C THR A 175 21.85 -1.18 -3.01
N SER A 176 21.46 -2.38 -3.38
CA SER A 176 21.70 -3.59 -2.59
C SER A 176 22.13 -4.74 -3.49
N TYR A 177 22.89 -5.66 -2.92
CA TYR A 177 23.32 -6.88 -3.58
C TYR A 177 23.33 -8.04 -2.58
N GLY A 178 22.87 -9.21 -3.01
CA GLY A 178 22.71 -10.35 -2.12
C GLY A 178 22.89 -11.69 -2.83
N SER A 179 22.43 -12.75 -2.15
CA SER A 179 22.48 -14.12 -2.64
C SER A 179 21.78 -14.26 -4.00
N PHE A 180 22.18 -15.25 -4.78
CA PHE A 180 21.63 -15.54 -6.12
C PHE A 180 21.78 -14.37 -7.11
N ASN A 181 22.84 -13.57 -6.97
CA ASN A 181 23.04 -12.35 -7.73
C ASN A 181 21.83 -11.40 -7.66
N THR A 182 21.11 -11.41 -6.54
CA THR A 182 19.97 -10.52 -6.36
C THR A 182 20.47 -9.11 -6.20
N GLY A 183 20.06 -8.23 -7.11
CA GLY A 183 20.43 -6.83 -7.15
C GLY A 183 19.18 -5.94 -7.06
N GLN A 184 19.35 -4.78 -6.44
CA GLN A 184 18.38 -3.69 -6.49
C GLN A 184 19.09 -2.37 -6.69
N THR A 185 18.54 -1.54 -7.57
CA THR A 185 18.94 -0.13 -7.72
C THR A 185 17.70 0.73 -7.68
N HIS A 186 17.64 1.67 -6.75
CA HIS A 186 16.52 2.56 -6.56
C HIS A 186 16.98 4.01 -6.55
N LEU A 187 16.54 4.78 -7.52
CA LEU A 187 16.86 6.19 -7.71
C LEU A 187 15.59 7.02 -7.54
N LYS A 188 15.65 8.07 -6.73
CA LYS A 188 14.56 9.04 -6.57
C LYS A 188 15.10 10.44 -6.58
N ILE A 189 14.38 11.36 -7.22
CA ILE A 189 14.64 12.80 -7.18
C ILE A 189 13.31 13.55 -7.28
N GLY A 190 13.17 14.63 -6.55
CA GLY A 190 11.98 15.47 -6.62
C GLY A 190 12.16 16.80 -5.91
N ASP A 191 11.26 17.73 -6.20
CA ASP A 191 11.18 19.06 -5.58
C ASP A 191 9.78 19.64 -5.76
N SER A 192 9.44 20.61 -4.92
CA SER A 192 8.24 21.43 -5.05
C SER A 192 8.58 22.90 -4.91
N LYS A 193 8.01 23.71 -5.79
CA LYS A 193 7.99 25.17 -5.74
C LYS A 193 6.55 25.66 -5.68
N THR A 194 6.36 26.96 -5.57
CA THR A 194 5.03 27.59 -5.41
C THR A 194 4.00 27.09 -6.43
N TYR A 195 4.39 26.86 -7.67
CA TYR A 195 3.47 26.53 -8.77
C TYR A 195 3.69 25.15 -9.38
N LEU A 196 4.87 24.57 -9.17
CA LEU A 196 5.28 23.33 -9.80
C LEU A 196 5.91 22.39 -8.79
N GLY A 197 5.50 21.13 -8.80
CA GLY A 197 6.18 20.03 -8.12
C GLY A 197 6.48 18.91 -9.11
N TYR A 198 7.56 18.16 -8.85
CA TYR A 198 7.90 16.97 -9.64
C TYR A 198 8.54 15.90 -8.79
N SER A 199 8.40 14.65 -9.21
CA SER A 199 9.21 13.53 -8.75
C SER A 199 9.50 12.57 -9.90
N LEU A 200 10.72 12.05 -9.94
CA LEU A 200 11.15 11.01 -10.85
C LEU A 200 11.70 9.85 -10.01
N GLU A 201 11.32 8.64 -10.36
CA GLU A 201 11.71 7.44 -9.65
C GLU A 201 12.03 6.33 -10.65
N TYR A 202 13.15 5.65 -10.44
CA TYR A 202 13.55 4.45 -11.16
C TYR A 202 13.91 3.36 -10.18
N LEU A 203 13.37 2.17 -10.40
CA LEU A 203 13.67 0.98 -9.63
C LEU A 203 13.99 -0.17 -10.58
N ASN A 204 15.15 -0.80 -10.41
CA ASN A 204 15.47 -2.10 -10.99
C ASN A 204 15.59 -3.12 -9.87
N ASN A 205 14.99 -4.28 -10.06
CA ASN A 205 15.15 -5.47 -9.23
C ASN A 205 15.48 -6.65 -10.13
N ASN A 206 16.52 -7.41 -9.79
CA ASN A 206 16.90 -8.59 -10.54
C ASN A 206 17.43 -9.71 -9.63
N SER A 207 17.38 -10.94 -10.10
CA SER A 207 17.96 -12.12 -9.44
C SER A 207 18.21 -13.22 -10.47
N ASN A 208 19.22 -14.05 -10.25
CA ASN A 208 19.43 -15.26 -11.04
C ASN A 208 18.52 -16.42 -10.59
N GLY A 209 17.80 -16.23 -9.45
CA GLY A 209 16.94 -17.29 -8.91
C GLY A 209 17.68 -18.32 -8.07
N PHE A 210 16.92 -19.06 -7.30
CA PHE A 210 17.43 -20.05 -6.35
C PHE A 210 17.10 -21.50 -6.72
N LYS A 211 16.37 -21.70 -7.82
CA LYS A 211 16.01 -23.03 -8.31
C LYS A 211 17.04 -23.50 -9.35
N ASN A 212 17.24 -24.81 -9.46
CA ASN A 212 18.24 -25.42 -10.35
C ASN A 212 17.55 -26.07 -11.55
N LEU A 213 17.92 -25.67 -12.74
CA LEU A 213 17.57 -26.36 -13.97
C LEU A 213 18.71 -27.26 -14.44
N PRO A 214 18.42 -28.41 -15.07
CA PRO A 214 19.48 -29.34 -15.53
C PRO A 214 20.49 -28.75 -16.49
N ASN A 215 20.10 -27.74 -17.27
CA ASN A 215 20.98 -27.01 -18.18
C ASN A 215 21.76 -25.88 -17.51
N GLY A 216 21.54 -25.62 -16.21
CA GLY A 216 22.20 -24.56 -15.47
C GLY A 216 21.68 -23.14 -15.76
N ASP A 217 20.57 -23.00 -16.48
CA ASP A 217 19.98 -21.71 -16.79
C ASP A 217 19.41 -21.02 -15.54
N ASN A 218 19.30 -19.73 -15.65
CA ASN A 218 18.79 -18.81 -14.64
C ASN A 218 17.27 -19.03 -14.43
N THR A 219 16.84 -19.07 -13.17
CA THR A 219 15.43 -19.21 -12.76
C THR A 219 14.89 -17.98 -12.07
N GLY A 220 15.53 -16.84 -12.28
CA GLY A 220 15.19 -15.57 -11.66
C GLY A 220 14.43 -14.64 -12.58
N PHE A 221 14.62 -13.36 -12.35
CA PHE A 221 13.87 -12.30 -13.02
C PHE A 221 14.71 -11.02 -13.18
N ASP A 222 14.26 -10.16 -14.07
CA ASP A 222 14.65 -8.76 -14.19
C ASP A 222 13.37 -7.92 -14.30
N LYS A 223 13.25 -6.88 -13.47
CA LYS A 223 12.10 -6.00 -13.43
C LYS A 223 12.54 -4.55 -13.29
N ASN A 224 11.99 -3.69 -14.13
CA ASN A 224 12.23 -2.26 -14.12
C ASN A 224 10.92 -1.50 -13.92
N ASP A 225 10.96 -0.48 -13.07
CA ASP A 225 9.87 0.47 -12.87
C ASP A 225 10.38 1.89 -13.08
N VAL A 226 9.65 2.68 -13.85
CA VAL A 226 9.85 4.13 -14.00
C VAL A 226 8.57 4.83 -13.60
N VAL A 227 8.67 5.80 -12.69
CA VAL A 227 7.53 6.63 -12.29
C VAL A 227 7.91 8.09 -12.37
N ALA A 228 7.07 8.88 -13.02
CA ALA A 228 7.19 10.34 -13.08
C ALA A 228 5.90 10.99 -12.62
N LYS A 229 6.00 11.95 -11.71
CA LYS A 229 4.87 12.76 -11.26
C LYS A 229 5.18 14.23 -11.47
N PHE A 230 4.18 14.98 -11.93
CA PHE A 230 4.24 16.42 -12.12
C PHE A 230 2.97 17.04 -11.56
N ARG A 231 3.12 18.06 -10.72
CA ARG A 231 2.01 18.79 -10.13
C ARG A 231 2.09 20.24 -10.50
N LEU A 232 0.99 20.78 -11.02
CA LEU A 232 0.75 22.21 -11.18
C LEU A 232 -0.26 22.65 -10.13
N GLN A 233 0.01 23.77 -9.45
CA GLN A 233 -0.86 24.30 -8.42
C GLN A 233 -0.85 25.81 -8.43
N ASN A 234 -1.95 26.44 -7.97
CA ASN A 234 -1.97 27.89 -7.75
C ASN A 234 -1.41 28.24 -6.35
N LYS A 235 -1.30 29.52 -6.05
CA LYS A 235 -0.90 30.00 -4.72
C LYS A 235 -1.93 29.58 -3.67
N GLN A 236 -1.46 29.26 -2.46
CA GLN A 236 -2.29 28.86 -1.32
C GLN A 236 -3.29 29.94 -0.87
N ASP A 237 -3.00 31.21 -1.10
CA ASP A 237 -3.86 32.36 -0.79
C ASP A 237 -4.87 32.70 -1.90
N SER A 238 -4.99 31.88 -2.92
CA SER A 238 -5.95 32.03 -4.00
C SER A 238 -7.38 31.80 -3.49
N LYS A 239 -8.38 32.46 -4.12
CA LYS A 239 -9.79 32.28 -3.77
C LYS A 239 -10.24 30.80 -3.79
N PHE A 240 -9.69 30.02 -4.69
CA PHE A 240 -9.85 28.57 -4.78
C PHE A 240 -8.46 27.96 -4.87
N ASN A 241 -8.11 27.11 -3.90
CA ASN A 241 -6.88 26.34 -3.99
C ASN A 241 -7.11 25.16 -4.91
N GLN A 242 -6.29 25.05 -5.92
CA GLN A 242 -6.42 23.94 -6.89
C GLN A 242 -5.05 23.43 -7.33
N SER A 243 -5.03 22.16 -7.64
CA SER A 243 -3.86 21.49 -8.20
C SER A 243 -4.28 20.44 -9.22
N ILE A 244 -3.44 20.25 -10.21
CA ILE A 244 -3.52 19.12 -11.14
C ILE A 244 -2.21 18.35 -11.09
N GLU A 245 -2.32 17.05 -10.85
CA GLU A 245 -1.17 16.15 -10.77
C GLU A 245 -1.28 15.10 -11.87
N PHE A 246 -0.19 14.91 -12.59
CA PHE A 246 -0.01 13.90 -13.62
C PHE A 246 0.91 12.84 -13.06
N LYS A 247 0.54 11.57 -13.18
CA LYS A 247 1.38 10.41 -12.91
C LYS A 247 1.53 9.61 -14.19
N PHE A 248 2.76 9.35 -14.57
CA PHE A 248 3.14 8.40 -15.59
C PHE A 248 3.92 7.27 -14.92
N GLN A 249 3.61 6.05 -15.29
CA GLN A 249 4.30 4.87 -14.79
C GLN A 249 4.46 3.85 -15.91
N TYR A 250 5.66 3.33 -16.04
CA TYR A 250 6.00 2.21 -16.90
C TYR A 250 6.73 1.15 -16.10
N SER A 251 6.36 -0.11 -16.30
CA SER A 251 7.03 -1.26 -15.70
C SER A 251 7.20 -2.33 -16.76
N ASP A 252 8.38 -2.93 -16.83
CA ASP A 252 8.63 -4.14 -17.61
C ASP A 252 9.22 -5.22 -16.72
N GLU A 253 8.94 -6.48 -17.07
CA GLU A 253 9.41 -7.64 -16.32
C GLU A 253 9.68 -8.80 -17.29
N THR A 254 10.82 -9.44 -17.08
CA THR A 254 11.13 -10.76 -17.63
C THR A 254 11.38 -11.70 -16.47
N SER A 255 10.63 -12.80 -16.38
CA SER A 255 10.83 -13.83 -15.36
C SER A 255 10.94 -15.22 -15.99
N ASN A 256 11.94 -15.98 -15.55
CA ASN A 256 12.14 -17.37 -15.96
C ASN A 256 11.34 -18.25 -15.01
N GLU A 257 10.18 -18.67 -15.47
CA GLU A 257 9.22 -19.38 -14.66
C GLU A 257 9.56 -20.88 -14.56
N THR A 258 9.03 -21.54 -13.54
CA THR A 258 9.18 -22.97 -13.35
C THR A 258 7.86 -23.52 -12.84
N TYR A 259 6.84 -23.51 -13.70
CA TYR A 259 5.47 -23.88 -13.33
C TYR A 259 5.29 -25.34 -12.98
N LEU A 260 6.12 -26.23 -13.54
CA LEU A 260 6.02 -27.65 -13.27
C LEU A 260 6.55 -27.96 -11.88
N GLY A 261 5.66 -28.41 -10.99
CA GLY A 261 6.01 -28.84 -9.65
C GLY A 261 6.81 -30.14 -9.64
N LEU A 262 7.52 -30.40 -8.54
CA LEU A 262 8.23 -31.65 -8.29
C LEU A 262 7.30 -32.74 -7.75
N THR A 263 7.63 -34.00 -8.01
CA THR A 263 7.05 -35.13 -7.27
C THR A 263 7.41 -35.05 -5.79
N THR A 264 6.65 -35.73 -4.94
CA THR A 264 6.97 -35.78 -3.48
C THR A 264 8.35 -36.36 -3.22
N GLU A 265 8.79 -37.33 -4.03
CA GLU A 265 10.10 -37.95 -3.89
C GLU A 265 11.23 -37.03 -4.30
N ASP A 266 11.11 -36.37 -5.45
CA ASP A 266 12.12 -35.42 -5.94
C ASP A 266 12.21 -34.21 -5.00
N PHE A 267 11.09 -33.73 -4.51
CA PHE A 267 11.06 -32.64 -3.54
C PHE A 267 11.79 -32.99 -2.22
N LYS A 268 11.65 -34.23 -1.73
CA LYS A 268 12.36 -34.70 -0.54
C LYS A 268 13.87 -34.85 -0.79
N THR A 269 14.25 -35.19 -2.03
CA THR A 269 15.65 -35.38 -2.40
C THR A 269 16.35 -34.04 -2.58
N ASN A 270 15.79 -33.13 -3.36
CA ASN A 270 16.27 -31.76 -3.53
C ASN A 270 15.12 -30.80 -3.89
N PRO A 271 14.63 -30.00 -2.95
CA PRO A 271 13.48 -29.11 -3.17
C PRO A 271 13.78 -27.96 -4.12
N PHE A 272 15.03 -27.71 -4.44
CA PHE A 272 15.44 -26.62 -5.33
C PHE A 272 15.56 -27.05 -6.80
N ASP A 273 15.60 -28.33 -7.11
CA ASP A 273 15.67 -28.82 -8.49
C ASP A 273 14.35 -28.59 -9.24
N ARG A 274 14.46 -28.44 -10.53
CA ARG A 274 13.32 -28.35 -11.46
C ARG A 274 13.57 -29.25 -12.67
N TYR A 275 12.46 -29.67 -13.31
CA TYR A 275 12.54 -30.55 -14.48
C TYR A 275 12.99 -29.80 -15.72
N ALA A 276 13.66 -30.50 -16.65
CA ALA A 276 14.08 -29.96 -17.93
C ALA A 276 12.92 -29.37 -18.76
N ALA A 277 11.70 -29.86 -18.53
CA ALA A 277 10.49 -29.35 -19.19
C ALA A 277 10.23 -27.86 -18.91
N SER A 278 10.74 -27.32 -17.78
CA SER A 278 10.61 -25.90 -17.43
C SER A 278 11.74 -24.99 -17.93
N GLN A 279 12.68 -25.51 -18.73
CA GLN A 279 13.82 -24.71 -19.22
C GLN A 279 13.44 -23.53 -20.11
N ASN A 280 12.30 -23.61 -20.77
CA ASN A 280 11.79 -22.60 -21.68
C ASN A 280 10.61 -21.79 -21.09
N ASP A 281 10.24 -22.07 -19.85
CA ASP A 281 9.16 -21.35 -19.19
C ASP A 281 9.60 -19.92 -18.91
N LYS A 282 9.09 -19.00 -19.69
CA LYS A 282 9.44 -17.58 -19.61
C LYS A 282 8.17 -16.73 -19.71
N MET A 283 8.10 -15.73 -18.88
CA MET A 283 7.08 -14.69 -18.99
C MET A 283 7.77 -13.33 -19.19
N THR A 284 7.27 -12.60 -20.17
CA THR A 284 7.59 -11.17 -20.34
C THR A 284 6.30 -10.38 -20.26
N ASN A 285 6.34 -9.26 -19.55
CA ASN A 285 5.21 -8.35 -19.46
C ASN A 285 5.65 -6.90 -19.43
N ASP A 286 4.76 -6.02 -19.86
CA ASP A 286 4.85 -4.58 -19.68
C ASP A 286 3.52 -4.01 -19.17
N HIS A 287 3.63 -3.01 -18.33
CA HIS A 287 2.51 -2.27 -17.76
C HIS A 287 2.74 -0.78 -17.92
N LEU A 288 1.74 -0.08 -18.46
CA LEU A 288 1.73 1.38 -18.61
C LEU A 288 0.53 1.94 -17.87
N GLN A 289 0.76 2.91 -16.99
CA GLN A 289 -0.30 3.67 -16.34
C GLN A 289 -0.11 5.16 -16.58
N PHE A 290 -1.19 5.83 -16.91
CA PHE A 290 -1.29 7.28 -16.90
C PHE A 290 -2.47 7.69 -16.01
N MET A 291 -2.24 8.64 -15.10
CA MET A 291 -3.27 9.15 -14.19
C MET A 291 -3.19 10.67 -14.12
N VAL A 292 -4.33 11.32 -14.10
CA VAL A 292 -4.50 12.74 -13.84
C VAL A 292 -5.42 12.92 -12.63
N THR A 293 -4.93 13.62 -11.61
CA THR A 293 -5.71 13.99 -10.43
C THR A 293 -5.88 15.49 -10.36
N HIS A 294 -7.10 15.98 -10.46
CA HIS A 294 -7.44 17.38 -10.23
C HIS A 294 -8.09 17.52 -8.85
N LYS A 295 -7.57 18.42 -8.03
CA LYS A 295 -8.11 18.79 -6.71
C LYS A 295 -8.46 20.27 -6.71
N ILE A 296 -9.64 20.61 -6.19
CA ILE A 296 -10.07 21.99 -5.99
C ILE A 296 -10.77 22.14 -4.65
N ASP A 297 -10.29 23.07 -3.83
CA ASP A 297 -10.93 23.51 -2.59
C ASP A 297 -11.84 24.69 -2.90
N ILE A 298 -13.15 24.45 -2.92
CA ILE A 298 -14.16 25.46 -3.19
C ILE A 298 -14.46 26.28 -1.92
N SER A 299 -14.39 25.62 -0.75
CA SER A 299 -14.55 26.24 0.56
C SER A 299 -13.84 25.40 1.62
N ASN A 300 -13.83 25.87 2.88
CA ASN A 300 -13.30 25.09 4.01
C ASN A 300 -14.04 23.77 4.26
N PHE A 301 -15.23 23.60 3.66
CA PHE A 301 -16.07 22.42 3.85
C PHE A 301 -16.22 21.57 2.59
N LEU A 302 -15.75 22.06 1.45
CA LEU A 302 -15.97 21.39 0.16
C LEU A 302 -14.69 21.34 -0.66
N ARG A 303 -14.16 20.13 -0.81
CA ARG A 303 -13.12 19.76 -1.76
C ARG A 303 -13.69 18.81 -2.82
N ILE A 304 -13.39 19.06 -4.08
CA ILE A 304 -13.68 18.13 -5.17
C ILE A 304 -12.35 17.56 -5.66
N THR A 305 -12.28 16.23 -5.75
CA THR A 305 -11.16 15.52 -6.36
C THR A 305 -11.67 14.70 -7.53
N THR A 306 -11.05 14.87 -8.68
CA THR A 306 -11.39 14.15 -9.91
C THR A 306 -10.16 13.37 -10.37
N ASN A 307 -10.31 12.05 -10.56
CA ASN A 307 -9.29 11.19 -11.13
C ASN A 307 -9.72 10.70 -12.50
N ALA A 308 -8.80 10.80 -13.46
CA ALA A 308 -8.90 10.13 -14.76
C ALA A 308 -7.64 9.28 -14.94
N TYR A 309 -7.79 8.05 -15.42
CA TYR A 309 -6.66 7.15 -15.59
C TYR A 309 -6.83 6.22 -16.79
N HIS A 310 -5.71 5.73 -17.26
CA HIS A 310 -5.62 4.69 -18.28
C HIS A 310 -4.54 3.68 -17.86
N ASN A 311 -4.87 2.38 -17.92
CA ASN A 311 -3.94 1.28 -17.73
C ASN A 311 -3.88 0.46 -19.01
N SER A 312 -2.66 0.09 -19.42
CA SER A 312 -2.41 -0.85 -20.49
C SER A 312 -1.46 -1.92 -19.99
N PHE A 313 -1.72 -3.16 -20.38
CA PHE A 313 -0.91 -4.31 -19.99
C PHE A 313 -0.75 -5.24 -21.18
N SER A 314 0.47 -5.75 -21.37
CA SER A 314 0.80 -6.75 -22.38
C SER A 314 1.65 -7.84 -21.75
N ARG A 315 1.52 -9.07 -22.23
CA ARG A 315 2.38 -10.20 -21.82
C ARG A 315 2.55 -11.22 -22.93
N ASN A 316 3.66 -11.90 -22.89
CA ASN A 316 3.98 -13.09 -23.69
C ASN A 316 4.46 -14.20 -22.76
#